data_7c5f262718cfad7e6a2d9ef5667b6c7d
#
_entry.id   7c5f262718cfad7e6a2d9ef5667b6c7d
#
_cell.length_a   1.000
_cell.length_b   1.000
_cell.length_c   1.000
_cell.angle_alpha   90.00
_cell.angle_beta   90.00
_cell.angle_gamma   90.00
#
_symmetry.space_group_name_H-M   'P 1'
#
loop_
_entity.id
_entity.type
_entity.pdbx_description
1 polymer ?
#
loop_
_entity_poly.entity_id
_entity_poly.type
_entity_poly.pdbx_seq_one_letter_code
_entity_poly.pdbx_strand_id
1 'polypeptide(L)'
;MNAQRPVQRRRLEPDARRAEILAAARKLFGKGNFSTVSTSDIAAEAGVARALINHYFGSKQELYLQVVRQMLVVPASVSERLPPTTAEERLSICVDRWLDVVERNRDMWLSAIGSEAVGHDDEVERIMLEADEIATDRVLEAAMMADVTDGREKLRGMIRAHSAMLKAASREWLVRGSLSRSDLHVMLTRTVLHLVNEVFPAVRAD
;
A
#
# COMPACT_ATOMS: atom_id res chain seq x y z
N MET A 1 38.97 -31.06 20.32
CA MET A 1 38.79 -30.56 18.93
C MET A 1 37.35 -30.74 18.56
N ASN A 2 36.58 -29.65 18.63
CA ASN A 2 35.14 -29.66 18.36
C ASN A 2 34.92 -29.16 16.95
N ALA A 3 34.67 -30.08 16.04
CA ALA A 3 34.39 -29.75 14.64
C ALA A 3 32.97 -29.16 14.55
N GLN A 4 32.85 -27.87 14.34
CA GLN A 4 31.61 -27.21 14.00
C GLN A 4 31.11 -27.76 12.66
N ARG A 5 29.95 -28.47 12.70
CA ARG A 5 29.21 -28.86 11.50
C ARG A 5 28.83 -27.62 10.72
N PRO A 6 29.06 -27.57 9.39
CA PRO A 6 28.58 -26.47 8.57
C PRO A 6 27.05 -26.44 8.58
N VAL A 7 26.45 -25.30 8.89
CA VAL A 7 25.01 -25.07 8.78
C VAL A 7 24.61 -25.30 7.33
N GLN A 8 23.91 -26.39 7.09
CA GLN A 8 23.38 -26.76 5.77
C GLN A 8 22.38 -25.71 5.33
N ARG A 9 22.78 -24.77 4.45
CA ARG A 9 21.89 -23.76 3.86
C ARG A 9 20.76 -24.48 3.13
N ARG A 10 19.56 -24.43 3.70
CA ARG A 10 18.34 -25.01 3.13
C ARG A 10 18.13 -24.38 1.74
N ARG A 11 18.15 -25.24 0.70
CA ARG A 11 17.88 -24.80 -0.68
C ARG A 11 16.39 -24.46 -0.76
N LEU A 12 16.07 -23.16 -0.66
CA LEU A 12 14.70 -22.69 -0.81
C LEU A 12 14.28 -22.79 -2.27
N GLU A 13 13.00 -23.07 -2.50
CA GLU A 13 12.39 -22.97 -3.81
C GLU A 13 12.56 -21.55 -4.38
N PRO A 14 12.64 -21.36 -5.70
CA PRO A 14 12.88 -20.07 -6.34
C PRO A 14 11.94 -18.96 -5.87
N ASP A 15 10.65 -19.26 -5.70
CA ASP A 15 9.64 -18.30 -5.26
C ASP A 15 9.84 -17.86 -3.80
N ALA A 16 10.22 -18.78 -2.92
CA ALA A 16 10.54 -18.46 -1.54
C ALA A 16 11.79 -17.57 -1.45
N ARG A 17 12.79 -17.83 -2.29
CA ARG A 17 14.01 -17.01 -2.36
C ARG A 17 13.72 -15.60 -2.87
N ARG A 18 12.89 -15.49 -3.92
CA ARG A 18 12.42 -14.22 -4.44
C ARG A 18 11.67 -13.40 -3.39
N ALA A 19 10.80 -14.05 -2.62
CA ALA A 19 10.06 -13.43 -1.53
C ALA A 19 10.97 -12.91 -0.40
N GLU A 20 12.04 -13.67 -0.03
CA GLU A 20 13.04 -13.22 0.96
C GLU A 20 13.78 -11.97 0.52
N ILE A 21 14.26 -11.91 -0.73
CA ILE A 21 14.92 -10.73 -1.28
C ILE A 21 13.98 -9.51 -1.25
N LEU A 22 12.73 -9.71 -1.65
CA LEU A 22 11.73 -8.65 -1.67
C LEU A 22 11.39 -8.14 -0.26
N ALA A 23 11.33 -9.03 0.73
CA ALA A 23 11.13 -8.67 2.14
C ALA A 23 12.32 -7.88 2.70
N ALA A 24 13.55 -8.29 2.38
CA ALA A 24 14.76 -7.57 2.76
C ALA A 24 14.83 -6.17 2.13
N ALA A 25 14.53 -6.07 0.82
CA ALA A 25 14.46 -4.80 0.10
C ALA A 25 13.40 -3.87 0.72
N ARG A 26 12.22 -4.40 1.02
CA ARG A 26 11.15 -3.68 1.70
C ARG A 26 11.60 -3.10 3.03
N LYS A 27 12.26 -3.88 3.87
CA LYS A 27 12.77 -3.44 5.17
C LYS A 27 13.79 -2.32 5.04
N LEU A 28 14.70 -2.40 4.06
CA LEU A 28 15.76 -1.42 3.87
C LEU A 28 15.23 -0.13 3.23
N PHE A 29 14.41 -0.21 2.20
CA PHE A 29 13.78 0.96 1.58
C PHE A 29 12.79 1.67 2.50
N GLY A 30 12.19 0.98 3.48
CA GLY A 30 11.36 1.60 4.52
C GLY A 30 12.15 2.46 5.50
N LYS A 31 13.44 2.15 5.73
CA LYS A 31 14.34 2.88 6.64
C LYS A 31 15.22 3.91 5.93
N GLY A 32 15.43 3.74 4.63
CA GLY A 32 16.26 4.59 3.79
C GLY A 32 15.60 4.84 2.44
N ASN A 33 16.09 5.85 1.73
CA ASN A 33 15.60 6.14 0.37
C ASN A 33 16.31 5.28 -0.68
N PHE A 34 15.80 5.32 -1.93
CA PHE A 34 16.36 4.58 -3.04
C PHE A 34 17.88 4.81 -3.25
N SER A 35 18.35 6.04 -3.08
CA SER A 35 19.76 6.38 -3.34
C SER A 35 20.72 5.79 -2.31
N THR A 36 20.30 5.68 -1.06
CA THR A 36 21.16 5.24 0.07
C THR A 36 21.23 3.72 0.23
N VAL A 37 20.22 2.97 -0.20
CA VAL A 37 20.19 1.50 -0.10
C VAL A 37 20.91 0.88 -1.29
N SER A 38 21.92 0.03 -1.05
CA SER A 38 22.64 -0.70 -2.11
C SER A 38 22.11 -2.13 -2.31
N THR A 39 22.36 -2.71 -3.50
CA THR A 39 22.08 -4.14 -3.75
C THR A 39 22.90 -5.06 -2.85
N SER A 40 24.07 -4.61 -2.37
CA SER A 40 24.91 -5.36 -1.44
C SER A 40 24.26 -5.42 -0.05
N ASP A 41 23.67 -4.31 0.42
CA ASP A 41 22.95 -4.27 1.69
C ASP A 41 21.71 -5.19 1.64
N ILE A 42 20.97 -5.14 0.53
CA ILE A 42 19.81 -6.02 0.32
C ILE A 42 20.22 -7.49 0.31
N ALA A 43 21.33 -7.82 -0.36
CA ALA A 43 21.86 -9.18 -0.40
C ALA A 43 22.30 -9.69 0.97
N ALA A 44 22.97 -8.84 1.75
CA ALA A 44 23.39 -9.14 3.12
C ALA A 44 22.19 -9.38 4.04
N GLU A 45 21.17 -8.50 3.99
CA GLU A 45 19.93 -8.62 4.77
C GLU A 45 19.15 -9.88 4.41
N ALA A 46 19.07 -10.23 3.10
CA ALA A 46 18.40 -11.44 2.62
C ALA A 46 19.22 -12.73 2.79
N GLY A 47 20.50 -12.64 3.20
CA GLY A 47 21.39 -13.79 3.33
C GLY A 47 21.69 -14.48 1.99
N VAL A 48 21.74 -13.72 0.89
CA VAL A 48 21.95 -14.24 -0.48
C VAL A 48 23.20 -13.64 -1.14
N ALA A 49 23.66 -14.26 -2.23
CA ALA A 49 24.67 -13.66 -3.07
C ALA A 49 24.10 -12.47 -3.86
N ARG A 50 24.83 -11.36 -3.98
CA ARG A 50 24.39 -10.15 -4.72
C ARG A 50 23.93 -10.45 -6.15
N ALA A 51 24.55 -11.41 -6.84
CA ALA A 51 24.18 -11.80 -8.19
C ALA A 51 22.71 -12.30 -8.29
N LEU A 52 22.15 -12.87 -7.21
CA LEU A 52 20.78 -13.33 -7.19
C LEU A 52 19.76 -12.18 -7.25
N ILE A 53 20.11 -10.98 -6.79
CA ILE A 53 19.22 -9.82 -6.92
C ILE A 53 18.98 -9.50 -8.39
N ASN A 54 20.07 -9.41 -9.19
CA ASN A 54 19.94 -9.18 -10.63
C ASN A 54 19.29 -10.36 -11.35
N HIS A 55 19.51 -11.58 -10.89
CA HIS A 55 18.87 -12.77 -11.48
C HIS A 55 17.35 -12.76 -11.31
N TYR A 56 16.84 -12.38 -10.12
CA TYR A 56 15.39 -12.42 -9.83
C TYR A 56 14.65 -11.14 -10.22
N PHE A 57 15.33 -10.01 -10.25
CA PHE A 57 14.69 -8.69 -10.39
C PHE A 57 15.25 -7.84 -11.54
N GLY A 58 16.32 -8.29 -12.23
CA GLY A 58 16.96 -7.55 -13.31
C GLY A 58 17.83 -6.41 -12.79
N SER A 59 17.25 -5.44 -12.09
CA SER A 59 17.96 -4.27 -11.58
C SER A 59 17.51 -3.87 -10.17
N LYS A 60 18.27 -2.99 -9.52
CA LYS A 60 17.85 -2.35 -8.26
C LYS A 60 16.59 -1.51 -8.45
N GLN A 61 16.46 -0.84 -9.60
CA GLN A 61 15.29 -0.03 -9.96
C GLN A 61 14.03 -0.90 -10.03
N GLU A 62 14.08 -2.01 -10.76
CA GLU A 62 12.93 -2.93 -10.86
C GLU A 62 12.55 -3.55 -9.52
N LEU A 63 13.54 -3.91 -8.69
CA LEU A 63 13.28 -4.37 -7.33
C LEU A 63 12.59 -3.28 -6.49
N TYR A 64 13.06 -2.03 -6.58
CA TYR A 64 12.44 -0.90 -5.89
C TYR A 64 10.99 -0.67 -6.34
N LEU A 65 10.73 -0.66 -7.65
CA LEU A 65 9.39 -0.49 -8.21
C LEU A 65 8.43 -1.60 -7.78
N GLN A 66 8.91 -2.84 -7.67
CA GLN A 66 8.11 -3.95 -7.12
C GLN A 66 7.79 -3.74 -5.63
N VAL A 67 8.75 -3.23 -4.86
CA VAL A 67 8.52 -2.86 -3.46
C VAL A 67 7.46 -1.75 -3.38
N VAL A 68 7.60 -0.68 -4.15
CA VAL A 68 6.65 0.44 -4.21
C VAL A 68 5.25 -0.05 -4.60
N ARG A 69 5.15 -0.90 -5.63
CA ARG A 69 3.87 -1.47 -6.08
C ARG A 69 3.20 -2.29 -4.97
N GLN A 70 3.94 -3.15 -4.27
CA GLN A 70 3.39 -3.94 -3.15
C GLN A 70 2.90 -3.08 -1.98
N MET A 71 3.39 -1.85 -1.89
CA MET A 71 3.05 -0.93 -0.81
C MET A 71 1.84 -0.07 -1.10
N LEU A 72 1.81 0.47 -2.31
CA LEU A 72 0.76 1.40 -2.73
C LEU A 72 -0.52 0.66 -3.09
N VAL A 73 -0.40 -0.52 -3.70
CA VAL A 73 -1.58 -1.33 -4.04
C VAL A 73 -2.19 -1.90 -2.76
N VAL A 74 -3.36 -1.39 -2.40
CA VAL A 74 -4.14 -1.92 -1.28
C VAL A 74 -4.31 -3.43 -1.44
N PRO A 75 -3.91 -4.28 -0.46
CA PRO A 75 -4.06 -5.72 -0.57
C PRO A 75 -5.52 -6.13 -0.83
N ALA A 76 -5.74 -7.15 -1.65
CA ALA A 76 -7.09 -7.68 -1.91
C ALA A 76 -7.81 -8.08 -0.61
N SER A 77 -7.06 -8.56 0.39
CA SER A 77 -7.58 -8.92 1.71
C SER A 77 -8.34 -7.80 2.45
N VAL A 78 -8.13 -6.54 2.05
CA VAL A 78 -8.86 -5.40 2.64
C VAL A 78 -10.34 -5.44 2.26
N SER A 79 -10.67 -5.76 1.00
CA SER A 79 -12.04 -5.80 0.49
C SER A 79 -12.57 -7.22 0.21
N GLU A 80 -11.74 -8.25 0.34
CA GLU A 80 -12.18 -9.63 0.15
C GLU A 80 -13.14 -10.10 1.23
N ARG A 81 -14.11 -10.94 0.84
CA ARG A 81 -15.04 -11.62 1.74
C ARG A 81 -15.75 -10.66 2.70
N LEU A 82 -16.18 -9.52 2.17
CA LEU A 82 -17.05 -8.63 2.94
C LEU A 82 -18.40 -9.30 3.19
N PRO A 83 -18.96 -9.16 4.41
CA PRO A 83 -20.27 -9.74 4.72
C PRO A 83 -21.37 -9.10 3.85
N PRO A 84 -22.47 -9.80 3.60
CA PRO A 84 -23.66 -9.26 2.93
C PRO A 84 -24.45 -8.36 3.90
N THR A 85 -23.94 -7.17 4.14
CA THR A 85 -24.47 -6.19 5.10
C THR A 85 -24.49 -4.79 4.49
N THR A 86 -24.71 -3.76 5.31
CA THR A 86 -24.79 -2.37 4.87
C THR A 86 -23.47 -1.84 4.31
N ALA A 87 -23.54 -0.82 3.45
CA ALA A 87 -22.35 -0.12 2.95
C ALA A 87 -21.50 0.46 4.11
N GLU A 88 -22.15 0.95 5.18
CA GLU A 88 -21.46 1.47 6.36
C GLU A 88 -20.59 0.40 7.04
N GLU A 89 -21.15 -0.78 7.30
CA GLU A 89 -20.38 -1.87 7.94
C GLU A 89 -19.28 -2.41 7.02
N ARG A 90 -19.54 -2.53 5.72
CA ARG A 90 -18.54 -2.96 4.74
C ARG A 90 -17.37 -1.98 4.66
N LEU A 91 -17.65 -0.68 4.57
CA LEU A 91 -16.62 0.37 4.56
C LEU A 91 -15.86 0.43 5.89
N SER A 92 -16.55 0.30 7.02
CA SER A 92 -15.94 0.21 8.34
C SER A 92 -14.93 -0.94 8.44
N ILE A 93 -15.28 -2.13 7.95
CA ILE A 93 -14.39 -3.30 7.90
C ILE A 93 -13.19 -3.03 6.97
N CYS A 94 -13.42 -2.43 5.80
CA CYS A 94 -12.33 -2.10 4.87
C CYS A 94 -11.35 -1.10 5.48
N VAL A 95 -11.86 -0.03 6.10
CA VAL A 95 -11.01 0.97 6.78
C VAL A 95 -10.22 0.33 7.92
N ASP A 96 -10.85 -0.49 8.76
CA ASP A 96 -10.17 -1.17 9.86
C ASP A 96 -9.02 -2.07 9.37
N ARG A 97 -9.28 -2.93 8.38
CA ARG A 97 -8.27 -3.80 7.77
C ARG A 97 -7.15 -3.01 7.10
N TRP A 98 -7.49 -1.90 6.44
CA TRP A 98 -6.49 -1.03 5.84
C TRP A 98 -5.61 -0.36 6.89
N LEU A 99 -6.18 0.16 7.99
CA LEU A 99 -5.42 0.71 9.11
C LEU A 99 -4.45 -0.32 9.71
N ASP A 100 -4.86 -1.58 9.82
CA ASP A 100 -3.99 -2.69 10.24
C ASP A 100 -2.80 -2.91 9.28
N VAL A 101 -3.04 -2.80 7.97
CA VAL A 101 -1.97 -2.92 6.97
C VAL A 101 -0.98 -1.77 7.10
N VAL A 102 -1.47 -0.55 7.26
CA VAL A 102 -0.65 0.66 7.43
C VAL A 102 0.17 0.59 8.72
N GLU A 103 -0.44 0.19 9.83
CA GLU A 103 0.23 0.09 11.12
C GLU A 103 1.38 -0.94 11.09
N ARG A 104 1.12 -2.12 10.53
CA ARG A 104 2.14 -3.18 10.36
C ARG A 104 3.27 -2.78 9.41
N ASN A 105 3.04 -1.85 8.50
CA ASN A 105 4.01 -1.42 7.49
C ASN A 105 4.34 0.09 7.62
N ARG A 106 4.26 0.64 8.83
CA ARG A 106 4.36 2.07 9.12
C ARG A 106 5.51 2.79 8.39
N ASP A 107 6.74 2.32 8.57
CA ASP A 107 7.93 2.99 8.03
C ASP A 107 7.90 3.06 6.51
N MET A 108 7.46 1.98 5.91
CA MET A 108 7.32 1.89 4.46
C MET A 108 6.18 2.74 3.93
N TRP A 109 5.03 2.74 4.59
CA TRP A 109 3.91 3.60 4.23
C TRP A 109 4.33 5.07 4.25
N LEU A 110 5.01 5.50 5.31
CA LEU A 110 5.51 6.87 5.43
C LEU A 110 6.58 7.20 4.37
N SER A 111 7.44 6.24 4.03
CA SER A 111 8.40 6.41 2.93
C SER A 111 7.70 6.56 1.58
N ALA A 112 6.69 5.73 1.29
CA ALA A 112 5.95 5.78 0.04
C ALA A 112 5.19 7.11 -0.14
N ILE A 113 4.39 7.53 0.85
CA ILE A 113 3.67 8.81 0.79
C ILE A 113 4.59 10.03 0.93
N GLY A 114 5.82 9.87 1.41
CA GLY A 114 6.86 10.90 1.46
C GLY A 114 7.58 11.07 0.12
N SER A 115 7.74 9.99 -0.67
CA SER A 115 8.37 10.03 -1.99
C SER A 115 7.52 10.74 -3.05
N GLU A 116 6.21 10.86 -2.84
CA GLU A 116 5.32 11.71 -3.65
C GLU A 116 5.82 13.16 -3.75
N ALA A 117 6.61 13.61 -2.76
CA ALA A 117 7.12 14.97 -2.69
C ALA A 117 8.56 15.14 -3.24
N VAL A 118 9.27 14.06 -3.58
CA VAL A 118 10.72 14.09 -3.86
C VAL A 118 11.06 13.36 -5.15
N GLY A 119 10.84 14.01 -6.29
CA GLY A 119 11.46 13.65 -7.57
C GLY A 119 10.58 12.84 -8.52
N HIS A 120 10.55 13.28 -9.74
CA HIS A 120 9.80 12.73 -10.86
C HIS A 120 10.47 11.43 -11.34
N ASP A 121 10.02 10.29 -10.84
CA ASP A 121 10.19 9.00 -11.50
C ASP A 121 8.84 8.64 -12.13
N ASP A 122 8.73 8.80 -13.44
CA ASP A 122 7.50 8.56 -14.23
C ASP A 122 6.92 7.16 -13.95
N GLU A 123 7.78 6.20 -13.64
CA GLU A 123 7.37 4.82 -13.35
C GLU A 123 6.73 4.71 -11.94
N VAL A 124 7.23 5.44 -10.96
CA VAL A 124 6.61 5.53 -9.63
C VAL A 124 5.26 6.22 -9.73
N GLU A 125 5.17 7.33 -10.46
CA GLU A 125 3.91 8.05 -10.68
C GLU A 125 2.86 7.15 -11.35
N ARG A 126 3.26 6.36 -12.35
CA ARG A 126 2.38 5.39 -12.99
C ARG A 126 1.87 4.32 -12.02
N ILE A 127 2.72 3.80 -11.14
CA ILE A 127 2.32 2.85 -10.10
C ILE A 127 1.34 3.49 -9.12
N MET A 128 1.52 4.76 -8.78
CA MET A 128 0.63 5.48 -7.88
C MET A 128 -0.76 5.67 -8.49
N LEU A 129 -0.83 6.07 -9.75
CA LEU A 129 -2.10 6.19 -10.47
C LEU A 129 -2.83 4.84 -10.56
N GLU A 130 -2.11 3.77 -10.90
CA GLU A 130 -2.65 2.41 -10.91
C GLU A 130 -3.20 1.99 -9.54
N ALA A 131 -2.46 2.30 -8.47
CA ALA A 131 -2.87 1.97 -7.10
C ALA A 131 -4.11 2.77 -6.67
N ASP A 132 -4.21 4.04 -7.05
CA ASP A 132 -5.37 4.88 -6.75
C ASP A 132 -6.62 4.39 -7.48
N GLU A 133 -6.51 3.90 -8.73
CA GLU A 133 -7.62 3.29 -9.46
C GLU A 133 -8.08 1.98 -8.80
N ILE A 134 -7.15 1.11 -8.41
CA ILE A 134 -7.48 -0.13 -7.70
C ILE A 134 -8.15 0.16 -6.34
N ALA A 135 -7.64 1.14 -5.59
CA ALA A 135 -8.24 1.55 -4.34
C ALA A 135 -9.66 2.11 -4.53
N THR A 136 -9.84 2.92 -5.60
CA THR A 136 -11.14 3.47 -5.97
C THR A 136 -12.16 2.36 -6.25
N ASP A 137 -11.81 1.36 -7.06
CA ASP A 137 -12.70 0.24 -7.38
C ASP A 137 -13.11 -0.53 -6.10
N ARG A 138 -12.18 -0.77 -5.18
CA ARG A 138 -12.48 -1.45 -3.91
C ARG A 138 -13.38 -0.66 -2.99
N VAL A 139 -13.19 0.66 -2.92
CA VAL A 139 -14.09 1.54 -2.15
C VAL A 139 -15.49 1.53 -2.74
N LEU A 140 -15.61 1.62 -4.07
CA LEU A 140 -16.90 1.56 -4.75
C LEU A 140 -17.62 0.21 -4.53
N GLU A 141 -16.88 -0.90 -4.56
CA GLU A 141 -17.40 -2.23 -4.27
C GLU A 141 -17.87 -2.34 -2.79
N ALA A 142 -17.07 -1.84 -1.85
CA ALA A 142 -17.43 -1.82 -0.43
C ALA A 142 -18.65 -0.93 -0.17
N ALA A 143 -18.73 0.22 -0.84
CA ALA A 143 -19.84 1.15 -0.76
C ALA A 143 -21.11 0.69 -1.51
N MET A 144 -21.07 -0.48 -2.18
CA MET A 144 -22.16 -1.01 -3.03
C MET A 144 -22.52 -0.07 -4.20
N MET A 145 -21.52 0.64 -4.73
CA MET A 145 -21.62 1.62 -5.82
C MET A 145 -20.89 1.17 -7.10
N ALA A 146 -20.49 -0.09 -7.19
CA ALA A 146 -19.71 -0.63 -8.31
C ALA A 146 -20.46 -0.51 -9.67
N ASP A 147 -21.78 -0.66 -9.65
CA ASP A 147 -22.65 -0.68 -10.85
C ASP A 147 -23.16 0.71 -11.24
N VAL A 148 -22.75 1.78 -10.55
CA VAL A 148 -23.14 3.15 -10.93
C VAL A 148 -22.51 3.52 -12.25
N THR A 149 -23.36 3.88 -13.23
CA THR A 149 -22.96 4.29 -14.57
C THR A 149 -23.08 5.80 -14.76
N ASP A 150 -24.20 6.38 -14.33
CA ASP A 150 -24.43 7.82 -14.43
C ASP A 150 -23.57 8.59 -13.40
N GLY A 151 -22.78 9.55 -13.89
CA GLY A 151 -21.85 10.32 -13.07
C GLY A 151 -20.65 9.52 -12.57
N ARG A 152 -20.37 8.34 -13.14
CA ARG A 152 -19.30 7.42 -12.67
C ARG A 152 -17.93 8.11 -12.53
N GLU A 153 -17.52 8.93 -13.50
CA GLU A 153 -16.22 9.62 -13.42
C GLU A 153 -16.18 10.70 -12.33
N LYS A 154 -17.29 11.40 -12.11
CA LYS A 154 -17.41 12.33 -10.96
C LYS A 154 -17.24 11.57 -9.64
N LEU A 155 -17.93 10.43 -9.49
CA LEU A 155 -17.83 9.58 -8.31
C LEU A 155 -16.40 9.06 -8.09
N ARG A 156 -15.76 8.53 -9.14
CA ARG A 156 -14.35 8.06 -9.08
C ARG A 156 -13.41 9.19 -8.65
N GLY A 157 -13.57 10.39 -9.23
CA GLY A 157 -12.79 11.56 -8.83
C GLY A 157 -12.93 11.91 -7.35
N MET A 158 -14.16 11.82 -6.80
CA MET A 158 -14.41 12.06 -5.38
C MET A 158 -13.75 11.00 -4.48
N ILE A 159 -13.78 9.73 -4.88
CA ILE A 159 -13.10 8.65 -4.14
C ILE A 159 -11.58 8.82 -4.18
N ARG A 160 -11.00 9.21 -5.33
CA ARG A 160 -9.56 9.53 -5.41
C ARG A 160 -9.17 10.70 -4.51
N ALA A 161 -9.98 11.76 -4.44
CA ALA A 161 -9.77 12.87 -3.51
C ALA A 161 -9.85 12.43 -2.04
N HIS A 162 -10.80 11.56 -1.70
CA HIS A 162 -10.88 10.94 -0.36
C HIS A 162 -9.63 10.09 -0.05
N SER A 163 -9.09 9.34 -1.01
CA SER A 163 -7.85 8.56 -0.84
C SER A 163 -6.64 9.47 -0.59
N ALA A 164 -6.58 10.64 -1.22
CA ALA A 164 -5.54 11.64 -0.93
C ALA A 164 -5.67 12.20 0.51
N MET A 165 -6.90 12.46 0.98
CA MET A 165 -7.16 12.83 2.38
C MET A 165 -6.71 11.74 3.35
N LEU A 166 -6.95 10.47 3.04
CA LEU A 166 -6.51 9.32 3.82
C LEU A 166 -4.97 9.28 3.96
N LYS A 167 -4.22 9.54 2.88
CA LYS A 167 -2.76 9.64 2.92
C LYS A 167 -2.30 10.78 3.84
N ALA A 168 -2.94 11.94 3.76
CA ALA A 168 -2.65 13.08 4.65
C ALA A 168 -2.98 12.78 6.11
N ALA A 169 -4.15 12.21 6.38
CA ALA A 169 -4.58 11.85 7.74
C ALA A 169 -3.69 10.80 8.40
N SER A 170 -3.12 9.86 7.62
CA SER A 170 -2.18 8.89 8.16
C SER A 170 -0.88 9.53 8.68
N ARG A 171 -0.47 10.69 8.15
CA ARG A 171 0.65 11.48 8.71
C ARG A 171 0.30 12.09 10.07
N GLU A 172 -0.95 12.57 10.23
CA GLU A 172 -1.42 13.08 11.53
C GLU A 172 -1.39 11.99 12.61
N TRP A 173 -1.79 10.76 12.24
CA TRP A 173 -1.73 9.61 13.14
C TRP A 173 -0.30 9.15 13.41
N LEU A 174 0.45 8.81 12.35
CA LEU A 174 1.70 8.07 12.48
C LEU A 174 2.90 8.96 12.83
N VAL A 175 2.89 10.25 12.45
CA VAL A 175 4.03 11.16 12.62
C VAL A 175 3.75 12.21 13.70
N ARG A 176 2.61 12.90 13.62
CA ARG A 176 2.30 14.00 14.52
C ARG A 176 1.64 13.55 15.82
N GLY A 177 0.96 12.39 15.80
CA GLY A 177 0.21 11.88 16.94
C GLY A 177 -1.01 12.74 17.32
N SER A 178 -1.46 13.63 16.42
CA SER A 178 -2.61 14.51 16.63
C SER A 178 -3.94 13.77 16.49
N LEU A 179 -3.94 12.64 15.78
CA LEU A 179 -5.09 11.76 15.64
C LEU A 179 -4.71 10.34 16.09
N SER A 180 -5.63 9.66 16.75
CA SER A 180 -5.52 8.23 17.06
C SER A 180 -5.96 7.37 15.87
N ARG A 181 -5.65 6.05 15.92
CA ARG A 181 -6.17 5.07 14.96
C ARG A 181 -7.71 5.06 14.94
N SER A 182 -8.33 5.20 16.10
CA SER A 182 -9.80 5.26 16.23
C SER A 182 -10.38 6.51 15.59
N ASP A 183 -9.72 7.67 15.76
CA ASP A 183 -10.16 8.92 15.12
C ASP A 183 -10.10 8.81 13.60
N LEU A 184 -9.04 8.21 13.06
CA LEU A 184 -8.93 7.94 11.63
C LEU A 184 -10.03 7.01 11.14
N HIS A 185 -10.27 5.91 11.85
CA HIS A 185 -11.32 4.97 11.50
C HIS A 185 -12.69 5.68 11.37
N VAL A 186 -13.07 6.45 12.36
CA VAL A 186 -14.33 7.22 12.36
C VAL A 186 -14.33 8.25 11.22
N MET A 187 -13.27 9.03 11.09
CA MET A 187 -13.16 10.08 10.08
C MET A 187 -13.28 9.51 8.67
N LEU A 188 -12.50 8.47 8.34
CA LEU A 188 -12.46 7.90 7.00
C LEU A 188 -13.78 7.21 6.64
N THR A 189 -14.37 6.44 7.56
CA THR A 189 -15.66 5.77 7.33
C THR A 189 -16.78 6.77 7.13
N ARG A 190 -16.89 7.79 8.00
CA ARG A 190 -17.96 8.79 7.93
C ARG A 190 -17.84 9.70 6.72
N THR A 191 -16.64 10.12 6.36
CA THR A 191 -16.44 11.00 5.21
C THR A 191 -16.74 10.30 3.90
N VAL A 192 -16.32 9.04 3.69
CA VAL A 192 -16.66 8.31 2.47
C VAL A 192 -18.17 8.03 2.37
N LEU A 193 -18.83 7.70 3.48
CA LEU A 193 -20.29 7.52 3.52
C LEU A 193 -21.03 8.81 3.16
N HIS A 194 -20.64 9.94 3.75
CA HIS A 194 -21.22 11.23 3.41
C HIS A 194 -21.00 11.58 1.93
N LEU A 195 -19.81 11.31 1.43
CA LEU A 195 -19.44 11.54 0.04
C LEU A 195 -20.36 10.77 -0.92
N VAL A 196 -20.61 9.48 -0.68
CA VAL A 196 -21.43 8.65 -1.58
C VAL A 196 -22.91 8.89 -1.43
N ASN A 197 -23.40 9.20 -0.21
CA ASN A 197 -24.82 9.32 0.09
C ASN A 197 -25.38 10.75 -0.08
N GLU A 198 -24.56 11.78 0.13
CA GLU A 198 -25.00 13.17 0.14
C GLU A 198 -24.34 13.99 -0.98
N VAL A 199 -23.01 13.98 -1.04
CA VAL A 199 -22.26 14.86 -1.96
C VAL A 199 -22.42 14.39 -3.41
N PHE A 200 -22.24 13.11 -3.68
CA PHE A 200 -22.33 12.58 -5.03
C PHE A 200 -23.72 12.78 -5.67
N PRO A 201 -24.84 12.48 -4.99
CA PRO A 201 -26.16 12.78 -5.53
C PRO A 201 -26.35 14.28 -5.88
N ALA A 202 -25.88 15.18 -5.03
CA ALA A 202 -25.95 16.62 -5.28
C ALA A 202 -25.14 17.04 -6.51
N VAL A 203 -23.90 16.58 -6.63
CA VAL A 203 -23.01 16.93 -7.77
C VAL A 203 -23.44 16.24 -9.06
N ARG A 204 -24.10 15.09 -8.98
CA ARG A 204 -24.62 14.38 -10.18
C ARG A 204 -25.81 15.08 -10.82
N ALA A 205 -26.63 15.75 -9.99
CA ALA A 205 -27.85 16.41 -10.46
C ALA A 205 -27.57 17.70 -11.27
N ASP A 206 -26.35 18.26 -11.15
CA ASP A 206 -25.86 19.41 -11.95
C ASP A 206 -25.24 18.93 -13.28
#